data_942cd569ebd134ad906565a4fcb88927
#
_entry.id   942cd569ebd134ad906565a4fcb88927
#
_cell.length_a   1.000
_cell.length_b   1.000
_cell.length_c   1.000
_cell.angle_alpha   90.00
_cell.angle_beta   90.00
_cell.angle_gamma   90.00
#
_symmetry.space_group_name_H-M   'P 1'
#
loop_
_entity.id
_entity.type
_entity.pdbx_description
1 polymer ?
#
loop_
_entity_poly.entity_id
_entity_poly.type
_entity_poly.pdbx_seq_one_letter_code
_entity_poly.pdbx_strand_id
1 'polypeptide(L)'
;MEYTDTNYEERQYSMGDAPDYDRSQWLNEKFKLGLDFPNLPYLIDGTHKLTQSNAILRYIARKHNMCGETEEEMIRVDILENQVMDVRFAMARICYSPDFEKLKPGFLKEIPEKIKLFSEFLGKRPWFAGDKLTYVDFLVYDVLDMHRIFEPKCLDAFPNLKDFIARFE
;
A
#
# COMPACT_ATOMS: atom_id res chain seq x y z
N MET A 1 2.60 10.93 6.24
CA MET A 1 2.98 12.26 6.72
C MET A 1 2.28 12.59 8.02
N GLU A 2 1.02 12.28 8.18
CA GLU A 2 0.31 12.44 9.46
C GLU A 2 1.00 11.70 10.61
N TYR A 3 1.35 10.43 10.44
CA TYR A 3 2.06 9.67 11.47
C TYR A 3 3.37 10.32 11.95
N THR A 4 4.04 11.08 11.08
CA THR A 4 5.33 11.73 11.37
C THR A 4 5.20 13.21 11.77
N ASP A 5 3.98 13.70 11.98
CA ASP A 5 3.67 15.12 12.26
C ASP A 5 4.35 16.10 11.28
N THR A 6 4.54 15.67 10.04
CA THR A 6 5.15 16.49 9.00
C THR A 6 4.11 17.44 8.42
N ASN A 7 4.41 18.73 8.40
CA ASN A 7 3.57 19.71 7.72
C ASN A 7 3.59 19.47 6.21
N TYR A 8 2.42 19.36 5.60
CA TYR A 8 2.28 19.19 4.15
C TYR A 8 0.97 19.81 3.67
N GLU A 9 0.94 20.14 2.39
CA GLU A 9 -0.28 20.52 1.69
C GLU A 9 -0.75 19.35 0.85
N GLU A 10 -2.03 19.03 0.92
CA GLU A 10 -2.63 18.01 0.06
C GLU A 10 -3.37 18.68 -1.10
N ARG A 11 -3.05 18.23 -2.32
CA ARG A 11 -3.76 18.65 -3.52
C ARG A 11 -4.53 17.47 -4.09
N GLN A 12 -5.84 17.57 -4.03
CA GLN A 12 -6.75 16.55 -4.54
C GLN A 12 -7.22 16.93 -5.94
N TYR A 13 -7.33 15.93 -6.81
CA TYR A 13 -7.87 16.07 -8.15
C TYR A 13 -9.14 15.23 -8.23
N SER A 14 -10.24 15.87 -8.65
CA SER A 14 -11.52 15.21 -8.81
C SER A 14 -11.69 14.70 -10.24
N MET A 15 -12.32 13.55 -10.36
CA MET A 15 -12.80 13.01 -11.62
C MET A 15 -14.30 13.30 -11.72
N GLY A 16 -14.77 13.71 -12.89
CA GLY A 16 -16.19 13.95 -13.14
C GLY A 16 -17.02 12.68 -13.07
N ASP A 17 -18.34 12.87 -13.04
CA ASP A 17 -19.31 11.78 -12.98
C ASP A 17 -19.41 11.00 -14.30
N ALA A 18 -20.02 9.82 -14.23
CA ALA A 18 -20.37 9.05 -15.42
C ALA A 18 -21.36 9.84 -16.31
N PRO A 19 -21.35 9.65 -17.64
CA PRO A 19 -20.56 8.66 -18.38
C PRO A 19 -19.16 9.12 -18.78
N ASP A 20 -18.86 10.42 -18.70
CA ASP A 20 -17.67 11.00 -19.29
C ASP A 20 -16.41 10.86 -18.41
N TYR A 21 -16.57 10.73 -17.08
CA TYR A 21 -15.46 10.64 -16.12
C TYR A 21 -14.38 11.68 -16.40
N ASP A 22 -14.75 12.97 -16.54
CA ASP A 22 -13.84 14.05 -16.89
C ASP A 22 -12.61 14.11 -15.96
N ARG A 23 -11.43 14.06 -16.52
CA ARG A 23 -10.13 14.11 -15.82
C ARG A 23 -9.36 15.38 -16.13
N SER A 24 -10.00 16.38 -16.71
CA SER A 24 -9.35 17.62 -17.17
C SER A 24 -8.61 18.34 -16.05
N GLN A 25 -9.11 18.30 -14.81
CA GLN A 25 -8.47 18.91 -13.66
C GLN A 25 -7.03 18.42 -13.47
N TRP A 26 -6.79 17.11 -13.58
CA TRP A 26 -5.46 16.54 -13.54
C TRP A 26 -4.70 16.73 -14.86
N LEU A 27 -5.33 16.45 -15.99
CA LEU A 27 -4.68 16.47 -17.30
C LEU A 27 -4.15 17.86 -17.69
N ASN A 28 -4.81 18.93 -17.26
CA ASN A 28 -4.38 20.30 -17.51
C ASN A 28 -3.07 20.67 -16.79
N GLU A 29 -2.70 19.95 -15.74
CA GLU A 29 -1.50 20.21 -14.95
C GLU A 29 -0.43 19.13 -15.10
N LYS A 30 -0.83 17.94 -15.48
CA LYS A 30 0.01 16.73 -15.49
C LYS A 30 1.44 16.95 -16.01
N PHE A 31 1.58 17.68 -17.10
CA PHE A 31 2.87 17.92 -17.75
C PHE A 31 3.52 19.26 -17.38
N LYS A 32 2.96 20.01 -16.44
CA LYS A 32 3.45 21.33 -16.03
C LYS A 32 4.16 21.30 -14.66
N LEU A 33 4.10 20.20 -13.96
CA LEU A 33 4.66 20.05 -12.61
C LEU A 33 6.16 19.75 -12.59
N GLY A 34 6.77 19.45 -13.73
CA GLY A 34 8.18 19.10 -13.82
C GLY A 34 8.50 17.72 -13.23
N LEU A 35 7.58 16.78 -13.34
CA LEU A 35 7.73 15.38 -12.96
C LEU A 35 8.33 14.59 -14.12
N ASP A 36 9.32 13.74 -13.87
CA ASP A 36 9.94 12.89 -14.91
C ASP A 36 8.95 11.89 -15.52
N PHE A 37 8.13 11.26 -14.65
CA PHE A 37 7.08 10.33 -15.05
C PHE A 37 5.74 10.80 -14.46
N PRO A 38 5.06 11.79 -15.11
CA PRO A 38 3.89 12.42 -14.55
C PRO A 38 2.74 11.44 -14.29
N ASN A 39 2.36 11.27 -13.04
CA ASN A 39 1.27 10.42 -12.59
C ASN A 39 0.82 10.82 -11.18
N LEU A 40 -0.27 10.24 -10.70
CA LEU A 40 -0.76 10.33 -9.33
C LEU A 40 -0.48 9.01 -8.58
N PRO A 41 -0.06 9.06 -7.32
CA PRO A 41 0.29 10.27 -6.56
C PRO A 41 1.63 10.88 -6.97
N TYR A 42 1.84 12.14 -6.65
CA TYR A 42 3.13 12.79 -6.71
C TYR A 42 3.48 13.47 -5.38
N LEU A 43 4.76 13.70 -5.15
CA LEU A 43 5.28 14.49 -4.02
C LEU A 43 6.24 15.54 -4.56
N ILE A 44 6.09 16.78 -4.06
CA ILE A 44 7.04 17.87 -4.29
C ILE A 44 7.57 18.32 -2.93
N ASP A 45 8.90 18.24 -2.75
CA ASP A 45 9.59 18.65 -1.53
C ASP A 45 10.82 19.46 -1.94
N GLY A 46 10.67 20.77 -2.01
CA GLY A 46 11.68 21.66 -2.53
C GLY A 46 12.04 21.33 -3.97
N THR A 47 13.28 20.92 -4.21
CA THR A 47 13.78 20.53 -5.55
C THR A 47 13.46 19.09 -5.92
N HIS A 48 13.03 18.26 -4.95
CA HIS A 48 12.69 16.85 -5.17
C HIS A 48 11.25 16.73 -5.65
N LYS A 49 11.08 16.12 -6.81
CA LYS A 49 9.76 15.89 -7.42
C LYS A 49 9.65 14.42 -7.79
N LEU A 50 8.76 13.72 -7.08
CA LEU A 50 8.65 12.27 -7.14
C LEU A 50 7.26 11.85 -7.60
N THR A 51 7.23 10.78 -8.40
CA THR A 51 6.06 9.93 -8.61
C THR A 51 6.39 8.50 -8.18
N GLN A 52 5.47 7.57 -8.33
CA GLN A 52 5.51 6.20 -7.84
C GLN A 52 5.28 6.12 -6.32
N SER A 53 4.15 5.57 -5.93
CA SER A 53 3.71 5.53 -4.53
C SER A 53 4.76 4.93 -3.58
N ASN A 54 5.42 3.83 -3.99
CA ASN A 54 6.46 3.21 -3.16
C ASN A 54 7.74 4.05 -3.08
N ALA A 55 8.11 4.76 -4.15
CA ALA A 55 9.24 5.68 -4.11
C ALA A 55 8.97 6.86 -3.16
N ILE A 56 7.74 7.38 -3.17
CA ILE A 56 7.30 8.45 -2.26
C ILE A 56 7.33 7.97 -0.82
N LEU A 57 6.75 6.80 -0.52
CA LEU A 57 6.78 6.21 0.82
C LEU A 57 8.21 5.99 1.32
N ARG A 58 9.07 5.43 0.49
CA ARG A 58 10.48 5.20 0.83
C ARG A 58 11.24 6.50 1.04
N TYR A 59 10.99 7.53 0.25
CA TYR A 59 11.59 8.85 0.43
C TYR A 59 11.22 9.45 1.78
N ILE A 60 9.95 9.43 2.15
CA ILE A 60 9.46 9.91 3.43
C ILE A 60 10.04 9.06 4.58
N ALA A 61 10.01 7.74 4.44
CA ALA A 61 10.52 6.80 5.43
C ALA A 61 12.01 7.00 5.74
N ARG A 62 12.84 7.28 4.72
CA ARG A 62 14.26 7.60 4.91
C ARG A 62 14.48 8.85 5.77
N LYS A 63 13.63 9.85 5.63
CA LYS A 63 13.70 11.08 6.45
C LYS A 63 13.35 10.84 7.92
N HIS A 64 12.62 9.76 8.21
CA HIS A 64 12.10 9.47 9.55
C HIS A 64 12.62 8.15 10.14
N ASN A 65 13.69 7.59 9.59
CA ASN A 65 14.30 6.32 10.04
C ASN A 65 13.31 5.14 10.08
N MET A 66 12.48 5.02 9.06
CA MET A 66 11.44 4.00 8.95
C MET A 66 11.70 2.98 7.83
N CYS A 67 12.96 2.77 7.44
CA CYS A 67 13.36 1.84 6.37
C CYS A 67 14.04 0.56 6.87
N GLY A 68 14.08 0.32 8.19
CA GLY A 68 14.91 -0.71 8.82
C GLY A 68 16.30 -0.19 9.19
N GLU A 69 16.90 -0.78 10.23
CA GLU A 69 18.20 -0.36 10.76
C GLU A 69 19.28 -1.38 10.46
N THR A 70 18.96 -2.67 10.49
CA THR A 70 19.88 -3.76 10.18
C THR A 70 19.70 -4.23 8.74
N GLU A 71 20.72 -4.92 8.21
CA GLU A 71 20.62 -5.52 6.88
C GLU A 71 19.46 -6.51 6.78
N GLU A 72 19.22 -7.31 7.81
CA GLU A 72 18.10 -8.25 7.86
C GLU A 72 16.75 -7.52 7.79
N GLU A 73 16.58 -6.45 8.56
CA GLU A 73 15.36 -5.63 8.52
C GLU A 73 15.17 -5.00 7.14
N MET A 74 16.23 -4.46 6.53
CA MET A 74 16.17 -3.88 5.19
C MET A 74 15.80 -4.91 4.12
N ILE A 75 16.35 -6.13 4.20
CA ILE A 75 15.98 -7.23 3.30
C ILE A 75 14.51 -7.59 3.46
N ARG A 76 14.00 -7.67 4.70
CA ARG A 76 12.58 -7.94 4.96
C ARG A 76 11.68 -6.84 4.39
N VAL A 77 12.07 -5.58 4.55
CA VAL A 77 11.38 -4.41 3.98
C VAL A 77 11.32 -4.52 2.46
N ASP A 78 12.42 -4.80 1.80
CA ASP A 78 12.50 -4.91 0.34
C ASP A 78 11.63 -6.06 -0.21
N ILE A 79 11.65 -7.22 0.45
CA ILE A 79 10.80 -8.36 0.08
C ILE A 79 9.33 -7.98 0.20
N LEU A 80 8.92 -7.41 1.34
CA LEU A 80 7.52 -7.08 1.59
C LEU A 80 7.00 -5.97 0.69
N GLU A 81 7.78 -4.93 0.41
CA GLU A 81 7.37 -3.87 -0.52
C GLU A 81 6.92 -4.46 -1.86
N ASN A 82 7.66 -5.43 -2.37
CA ASN A 82 7.34 -6.08 -3.64
C ASN A 82 6.19 -7.09 -3.51
N GLN A 83 6.23 -7.95 -2.49
CA GLN A 83 5.18 -8.96 -2.26
C GLN A 83 3.80 -8.33 -2.05
N VAL A 84 3.73 -7.25 -1.29
CA VAL A 84 2.48 -6.50 -1.08
C VAL A 84 1.92 -5.98 -2.39
N MET A 85 2.77 -5.47 -3.28
CA MET A 85 2.32 -4.97 -4.58
C MET A 85 1.77 -6.08 -5.47
N ASP A 86 2.38 -7.26 -5.47
CA ASP A 86 1.89 -8.41 -6.22
C ASP A 86 0.48 -8.82 -5.76
N VAL A 87 0.27 -8.88 -4.45
CA VAL A 87 -1.03 -9.22 -3.86
C VAL A 87 -2.07 -8.13 -4.14
N ARG A 88 -1.70 -6.86 -4.01
CA ARG A 88 -2.56 -5.72 -4.32
C ARG A 88 -3.00 -5.72 -5.79
N PHE A 89 -2.08 -5.93 -6.72
CA PHE A 89 -2.40 -6.01 -8.15
C PHE A 89 -3.25 -7.22 -8.50
N ALA A 90 -3.04 -8.37 -7.85
CA ALA A 90 -3.89 -9.53 -8.03
C ALA A 90 -5.34 -9.23 -7.63
N MET A 91 -5.58 -8.58 -6.49
CA MET A 91 -6.90 -8.15 -6.07
C MET A 91 -7.49 -7.11 -7.02
N ALA A 92 -6.74 -6.07 -7.36
CA ALA A 92 -7.21 -5.03 -8.27
C ALA A 92 -7.63 -5.61 -9.63
N ARG A 93 -6.84 -6.55 -10.17
CA ARG A 93 -7.19 -7.24 -11.43
C ARG A 93 -8.54 -7.93 -11.38
N ILE A 94 -8.88 -8.54 -10.26
CA ILE A 94 -10.19 -9.18 -10.07
C ILE A 94 -11.29 -8.13 -9.94
N CYS A 95 -11.10 -7.13 -9.07
CA CYS A 95 -12.12 -6.11 -8.77
C CYS A 95 -12.48 -5.25 -9.98
N TYR A 96 -11.51 -4.97 -10.86
CA TYR A 96 -11.74 -4.17 -12.07
C TYR A 96 -12.04 -5.02 -13.32
N SER A 97 -12.17 -6.34 -13.18
CA SER A 97 -12.48 -7.21 -14.30
C SER A 97 -13.97 -7.14 -14.66
N PRO A 98 -14.33 -7.07 -15.95
CA PRO A 98 -15.71 -7.27 -16.39
C PRO A 98 -16.26 -8.66 -16.04
N ASP A 99 -15.38 -9.65 -15.84
CA ASP A 99 -15.71 -11.03 -15.43
C ASP A 99 -15.65 -11.23 -13.91
N PHE A 100 -15.77 -10.17 -13.10
CA PHE A 100 -15.63 -10.19 -11.64
C PHE A 100 -16.36 -11.35 -10.97
N GLU A 101 -17.65 -11.51 -11.27
CA GLU A 101 -18.51 -12.56 -10.66
C GLU A 101 -18.02 -13.97 -10.96
N LYS A 102 -17.44 -14.19 -12.14
CA LYS A 102 -16.87 -15.47 -12.57
C LYS A 102 -15.54 -15.77 -11.88
N LEU A 103 -14.72 -14.74 -11.68
CA LEU A 103 -13.36 -14.85 -11.13
C LEU A 103 -13.35 -14.88 -9.59
N LYS A 104 -14.31 -14.21 -8.96
CA LYS A 104 -14.42 -14.08 -7.49
C LYS A 104 -14.32 -15.40 -6.73
N PRO A 105 -15.04 -16.47 -7.10
CA PRO A 105 -14.96 -17.74 -6.35
C PRO A 105 -13.56 -18.36 -6.34
N GLY A 106 -12.83 -18.26 -7.44
CA GLY A 106 -11.44 -18.71 -7.54
C GLY A 106 -10.52 -17.90 -6.64
N PHE A 107 -10.65 -16.58 -6.68
CA PHE A 107 -9.86 -15.67 -5.85
C PHE A 107 -10.10 -15.89 -4.35
N LEU A 108 -11.36 -16.08 -3.93
CA LEU A 108 -11.70 -16.39 -2.53
C LEU A 108 -11.02 -17.67 -2.03
N LYS A 109 -10.82 -18.68 -2.88
CA LYS A 109 -10.09 -19.91 -2.52
C LYS A 109 -8.60 -19.68 -2.31
N GLU A 110 -8.01 -18.69 -2.99
CA GLU A 110 -6.58 -18.36 -2.88
C GLU A 110 -6.24 -17.48 -1.68
N ILE A 111 -7.21 -16.70 -1.17
CA ILE A 111 -7.00 -15.74 -0.06
C ILE A 111 -6.37 -16.40 1.16
N PRO A 112 -6.86 -17.55 1.69
CA PRO A 112 -6.29 -18.15 2.90
C PRO A 112 -4.80 -18.49 2.77
N GLU A 113 -4.38 -18.99 1.62
CA GLU A 113 -2.98 -19.33 1.38
C GLU A 113 -2.10 -18.07 1.33
N LYS A 114 -2.56 -17.02 0.65
CA LYS A 114 -1.85 -15.74 0.58
C LYS A 114 -1.72 -15.08 1.96
N ILE A 115 -2.80 -15.03 2.71
CA ILE A 115 -2.80 -14.45 4.07
C ILE A 115 -1.93 -15.26 5.02
N LYS A 116 -1.92 -16.60 4.89
CA LYS A 116 -1.04 -17.47 5.67
C LYS A 116 0.43 -17.10 5.52
N LEU A 117 0.89 -16.78 4.31
CA LEU A 117 2.28 -16.38 4.07
C LEU A 117 2.64 -15.09 4.82
N PHE A 118 1.75 -14.11 4.88
CA PHE A 118 1.95 -12.90 5.71
C PHE A 118 1.99 -13.23 7.19
N SER A 119 1.13 -14.12 7.68
CA SER A 119 1.14 -14.56 9.07
C SER A 119 2.45 -15.25 9.44
N GLU A 120 2.94 -16.15 8.60
CA GLU A 120 4.23 -16.84 8.79
C GLU A 120 5.40 -15.87 8.72
N PHE A 121 5.39 -14.92 7.81
CA PHE A 121 6.43 -13.91 7.69
C PHE A 121 6.49 -12.98 8.91
N LEU A 122 5.35 -12.54 9.43
CA LEU A 122 5.28 -11.77 10.68
C LEU A 122 5.80 -12.59 11.86
N GLY A 123 5.33 -13.84 11.97
CA GLY A 123 5.67 -14.73 13.07
C GLY A 123 5.26 -14.13 14.42
N LYS A 124 6.21 -14.03 15.33
CA LYS A 124 6.03 -13.45 16.68
C LYS A 124 6.49 -12.00 16.80
N ARG A 125 6.89 -11.38 15.70
CA ARG A 125 7.38 -10.00 15.69
C ARG A 125 6.20 -9.03 15.87
N PRO A 126 6.42 -7.88 16.54
CA PRO A 126 5.38 -6.86 16.64
C PRO A 126 5.12 -6.15 15.29
N TRP A 127 6.15 -6.02 14.45
CA TRP A 127 6.11 -5.37 13.14
C TRP A 127 6.76 -6.24 12.08
N PHE A 128 6.46 -6.02 10.82
CA PHE A 128 6.89 -6.90 9.75
C PHE A 128 8.39 -6.90 9.49
N ALA A 129 9.09 -5.79 9.72
CA ALA A 129 10.55 -5.76 9.62
C ALA A 129 11.25 -6.30 10.88
N GLY A 130 10.65 -6.12 12.07
CA GLY A 130 11.22 -6.53 13.35
C GLY A 130 10.52 -5.86 14.52
N ASP A 131 11.30 -5.22 15.41
CA ASP A 131 10.78 -4.62 16.63
C ASP A 131 10.27 -3.19 16.46
N LYS A 132 10.58 -2.54 15.33
CA LYS A 132 10.19 -1.16 15.04
C LYS A 132 9.29 -1.07 13.82
N LEU A 133 8.34 -0.15 13.87
CA LEU A 133 7.49 0.20 12.74
C LEU A 133 8.33 0.70 11.57
N THR A 134 8.05 0.20 10.37
CA THR A 134 8.62 0.69 9.12
C THR A 134 7.52 1.03 8.13
N TYR A 135 7.87 1.64 7.00
CA TYR A 135 6.87 2.02 6.00
C TYR A 135 6.15 0.82 5.37
N VAL A 136 6.75 -0.37 5.39
CA VAL A 136 6.08 -1.57 4.86
C VAL A 136 4.91 -2.04 5.72
N ASP A 137 4.89 -1.70 7.02
CA ASP A 137 3.74 -1.98 7.88
C ASP A 137 2.49 -1.24 7.38
N PHE A 138 2.63 -0.02 6.87
CA PHE A 138 1.55 0.73 6.23
C PHE A 138 1.04 0.03 4.97
N LEU A 139 1.95 -0.46 4.14
CA LEU A 139 1.59 -1.20 2.93
C LEU A 139 0.88 -2.52 3.23
N VAL A 140 1.38 -3.27 4.22
CA VAL A 140 0.77 -4.53 4.64
C VAL A 140 -0.59 -4.28 5.28
N TYR A 141 -0.70 -3.27 6.15
CA TYR A 141 -1.98 -2.88 6.73
C TYR A 141 -3.03 -2.61 5.65
N ASP A 142 -2.71 -1.76 4.68
CA ASP A 142 -3.62 -1.42 3.57
C ASP A 142 -4.09 -2.67 2.82
N VAL A 143 -3.17 -3.58 2.49
CA VAL A 143 -3.51 -4.81 1.77
C VAL A 143 -4.34 -5.77 2.63
N LEU A 144 -4.02 -5.94 3.90
CA LEU A 144 -4.80 -6.78 4.81
C LEU A 144 -6.19 -6.21 5.04
N ASP A 145 -6.32 -4.89 5.16
CA ASP A 145 -7.61 -4.21 5.30
C ASP A 145 -8.46 -4.36 4.05
N MET A 146 -7.89 -4.19 2.86
CA MET A 146 -8.57 -4.46 1.59
C MET A 146 -9.11 -5.90 1.55
N HIS A 147 -8.32 -6.90 2.00
CA HIS A 147 -8.77 -8.28 2.06
C HIS A 147 -9.86 -8.50 3.10
N ARG A 148 -9.77 -7.83 4.26
CA ARG A 148 -10.79 -7.85 5.32
C ARG A 148 -12.13 -7.26 4.85
N ILE A 149 -12.10 -6.21 4.04
CA ILE A 149 -13.28 -5.62 3.41
C ILE A 149 -13.88 -6.58 2.38
N PHE A 150 -13.03 -7.22 1.57
CA PHE A 150 -13.46 -8.14 0.53
C PHE A 150 -14.02 -9.46 1.08
N GLU A 151 -13.36 -10.03 2.10
CA GLU A 151 -13.75 -11.26 2.81
C GLU A 151 -13.54 -11.06 4.33
N PRO A 152 -14.59 -10.65 5.08
CA PRO A 152 -14.46 -10.25 6.48
C PRO A 152 -13.85 -11.31 7.41
N LYS A 153 -13.93 -12.58 7.05
CA LYS A 153 -13.40 -13.69 7.85
C LYS A 153 -11.98 -14.12 7.48
N CYS A 154 -11.34 -13.44 6.52
CA CYS A 154 -10.05 -13.88 5.99
C CYS A 154 -8.91 -13.89 7.02
N LEU A 155 -9.01 -13.10 8.09
CA LEU A 155 -8.01 -13.04 9.17
C LEU A 155 -8.33 -13.92 10.39
N ASP A 156 -9.49 -14.57 10.43
CA ASP A 156 -9.95 -15.28 11.65
C ASP A 156 -9.01 -16.42 12.06
N ALA A 157 -8.37 -17.08 11.10
CA ALA A 157 -7.40 -18.15 11.36
C ALA A 157 -6.00 -17.65 11.75
N PHE A 158 -5.75 -16.32 11.74
CA PHE A 158 -4.43 -15.73 11.91
C PHE A 158 -4.41 -14.67 13.02
N PRO A 159 -4.37 -15.11 14.31
CA PRO A 159 -4.43 -14.21 15.47
C PRO A 159 -3.33 -13.14 15.45
N ASN A 160 -2.10 -13.48 15.02
CA ASN A 160 -1.00 -12.53 14.97
C ASN A 160 -1.24 -11.39 13.97
N LEU A 161 -1.95 -11.64 12.86
CA LEU A 161 -2.34 -10.59 11.92
C LEU A 161 -3.45 -9.71 12.50
N LYS A 162 -4.40 -10.29 13.24
CA LYS A 162 -5.42 -9.50 13.95
C LYS A 162 -4.80 -8.61 15.01
N ASP A 163 -3.83 -9.12 15.75
CA ASP A 163 -3.07 -8.34 16.73
C ASP A 163 -2.25 -7.23 16.08
N PHE A 164 -1.67 -7.50 14.91
CA PHE A 164 -0.98 -6.49 14.10
C PHE A 164 -1.93 -5.37 13.68
N ILE A 165 -3.09 -5.70 13.12
CA ILE A 165 -4.12 -4.73 12.71
C ILE A 165 -4.53 -3.87 13.90
N ALA A 166 -4.88 -4.48 15.03
CA ALA A 166 -5.30 -3.78 16.26
C ALA A 166 -4.19 -2.88 16.85
N ARG A 167 -2.92 -3.24 16.64
CA ARG A 167 -1.78 -2.42 17.09
C ARG A 167 -1.55 -1.24 16.17
N PHE A 168 -1.85 -1.41 14.89
CA PHE A 168 -1.66 -0.37 13.87
C PHE A 168 -2.76 0.70 13.95
N GLU A 169 -4.02 0.32 14.23
CA GLU A 169 -5.16 1.21 14.45
C GLU A 169 -5.05 1.99 15.77
#